data_f878643e55b807403d7aed6a004ada71
#
_entry.id   f878643e55b807403d7aed6a004ada71
#
_cell.length_a   1.000
_cell.length_b   1.000
_cell.length_c   1.000
_cell.angle_alpha   90.00
_cell.angle_beta   90.00
_cell.angle_gamma   90.00
#
_symmetry.space_group_name_H-M   'P 1'
#
loop_
_entity.id
_entity.type
_entity.pdbx_description
1 polymer ?
#
loop_
_entity_poly.entity_id
_entity_poly.type
_entity_poly.pdbx_seq_one_letter_code
_entity_poly.pdbx_strand_id
1 'polypeptide(L)'
;LAIYQTSSPSYLLMTGIEEGLYLLEKEGEARLNKLLDMRRQLEKELASCKHVRICPYTEPSKIIISVKNTNFTGKQLYDLLREKYHLQLEMACETYALAMLSMMDTQEGIRRLVAALKDIDSESTSEKAPDFTSVSEGWNPARKLPLYEAYMQESCEVLLRDAIGRTAAEFVNLYPPGIPLLVPGERIEEPFVRAIQERIGHGYTVQGINEGKVCVL
;
A
#
# COMPACT_ATOMS: atom_id res chain seq x y z
N LEU A 1 -15.20 25.97 6.32
CA LEU A 1 -14.31 25.36 7.33
C LEU A 1 -15.06 24.92 8.58
N ALA A 2 -16.04 25.69 9.07
CA ALA A 2 -16.79 25.36 10.30
C ALA A 2 -17.45 23.96 10.29
N ILE A 3 -17.85 23.46 9.11
CA ILE A 3 -18.45 22.13 8.96
C ILE A 3 -17.46 21.01 9.33
N TYR A 4 -16.17 21.24 9.14
CA TYR A 4 -15.11 20.27 9.39
C TYR A 4 -14.41 20.44 10.74
N GLN A 5 -14.85 21.39 11.54
CA GLN A 5 -14.30 21.61 12.87
C GLN A 5 -15.01 20.76 13.90
N THR A 6 -14.24 20.13 14.79
CA THR A 6 -14.82 19.47 15.96
C THR A 6 -15.31 20.50 16.97
N SER A 7 -16.50 20.26 17.53
CA SER A 7 -17.04 21.09 18.62
C SER A 7 -16.42 20.75 19.99
N SER A 8 -15.81 19.57 20.12
CA SER A 8 -15.23 19.07 21.36
C SER A 8 -13.85 18.45 21.09
N PRO A 9 -12.81 19.28 20.91
CA PRO A 9 -11.47 18.78 20.64
C PRO A 9 -10.94 17.98 21.84
N SER A 10 -10.30 16.86 21.53
CA SER A 10 -9.63 16.06 22.56
C SER A 10 -8.36 16.76 23.03
N TYR A 11 -8.29 17.14 24.28
CA TYR A 11 -7.08 17.74 24.85
C TYR A 11 -5.89 16.81 24.82
N LEU A 12 -6.11 15.48 24.94
CA LEU A 12 -5.05 14.49 24.83
C LEU A 12 -4.40 14.50 23.45
N LEU A 13 -5.21 14.59 22.38
CA LEU A 13 -4.69 14.71 21.02
C LEU A 13 -3.99 16.04 20.78
N MET A 14 -4.54 17.14 21.33
CA MET A 14 -3.92 18.47 21.23
C MET A 14 -2.56 18.50 21.93
N THR A 15 -2.47 17.93 23.13
CA THR A 15 -1.18 17.80 23.85
C THR A 15 -0.17 16.99 23.06
N GLY A 16 -0.59 15.87 22.42
CA GLY A 16 0.28 15.08 21.56
C GLY A 16 0.79 15.86 20.34
N ILE A 17 -0.05 16.70 19.75
CA ILE A 17 0.36 17.59 18.63
C ILE A 17 1.38 18.62 19.12
N GLU A 18 1.12 19.27 20.26
CA GLU A 18 2.01 20.27 20.86
C GLU A 18 3.37 19.67 21.20
N GLU A 19 3.41 18.50 21.84
CA GLU A 19 4.63 17.79 22.15
C GLU A 19 5.41 17.41 20.88
N GLY A 20 4.71 16.95 19.83
CA GLY A 20 5.32 16.65 18.54
C GLY A 20 5.96 17.87 17.90
N LEU A 21 5.31 19.02 17.94
CA LEU A 21 5.86 20.29 17.43
C LEU A 21 7.05 20.77 18.27
N TYR A 22 6.97 20.67 19.59
CA TYR A 22 8.07 20.99 20.49
C TYR A 22 9.32 20.15 20.20
N LEU A 23 9.13 18.84 20.07
CA LEU A 23 10.21 17.91 19.72
C LEU A 23 10.84 18.26 18.38
N LEU A 24 10.00 18.55 17.37
CA LEU A 24 10.47 18.94 16.04
C LEU A 24 11.28 20.25 16.09
N GLU A 25 10.83 21.22 16.85
CA GLU A 25 11.54 22.50 17.03
C GLU A 25 12.89 22.32 17.73
N LYS A 26 12.98 21.50 18.78
CA LYS A 26 14.18 21.34 19.59
C LYS A 26 15.20 20.36 19.01
N GLU A 27 14.73 19.25 18.44
CA GLU A 27 15.58 18.12 18.07
C GLU A 27 15.41 17.71 16.60
N GLY A 28 14.49 18.32 15.85
CA GLY A 28 14.09 17.89 14.51
C GLY A 28 15.25 17.77 13.54
N GLU A 29 16.10 18.80 13.46
CA GLU A 29 17.26 18.78 12.55
C GLU A 29 18.22 17.62 12.85
N ALA A 30 18.57 17.44 14.13
CA ALA A 30 19.47 16.35 14.54
C ALA A 30 18.87 14.97 14.28
N ARG A 31 17.58 14.78 14.55
CA ARG A 31 16.86 13.52 14.32
C ARG A 31 16.68 13.22 12.83
N LEU A 32 16.38 14.22 12.01
CA LEU A 32 16.29 14.06 10.56
C LEU A 32 17.65 13.73 9.94
N ASN A 33 18.73 14.38 10.37
CA ASN A 33 20.08 14.02 9.94
C ASN A 33 20.42 12.58 10.31
N LYS A 34 20.08 12.14 11.52
CA LYS A 34 20.24 10.74 11.93
C LYS A 34 19.43 9.77 11.06
N LEU A 35 18.20 10.14 10.68
CA LEU A 35 17.37 9.34 9.74
C LEU A 35 18.09 9.21 8.38
N LEU A 36 18.64 10.31 7.84
CA LEU A 36 19.39 10.27 6.58
C LEU A 36 20.61 9.35 6.67
N ASP A 37 21.32 9.37 7.78
CA ASP A 37 22.48 8.48 7.98
C ASP A 37 22.06 7.01 8.09
N MET A 38 20.99 6.72 8.82
CA MET A 38 20.40 5.38 8.90
C MET A 38 19.97 4.88 7.52
N ARG A 39 19.36 5.75 6.71
CA ARG A 39 18.97 5.44 5.33
C ARG A 39 20.19 5.10 4.46
N ARG A 40 21.23 5.90 4.49
CA ARG A 40 22.48 5.67 3.74
C ARG A 40 23.13 4.35 4.15
N GLN A 41 23.17 4.07 5.46
CA GLN A 41 23.70 2.82 5.99
C GLN A 41 22.92 1.61 5.46
N LEU A 42 21.58 1.66 5.53
CA LEU A 42 20.71 0.60 5.02
C LEU A 42 20.99 0.32 3.53
N GLU A 43 21.04 1.36 2.70
CA GLU A 43 21.33 1.21 1.28
C GLU A 43 22.71 0.59 1.03
N LYS A 44 23.73 1.02 1.76
CA LYS A 44 25.08 0.47 1.67
C LYS A 44 25.12 -1.02 2.06
N GLU A 45 24.45 -1.39 3.13
CA GLU A 45 24.42 -2.77 3.62
C GLU A 45 23.64 -3.72 2.69
N LEU A 46 22.62 -3.23 2.00
CA LEU A 46 21.82 -4.00 1.05
C LEU A 46 22.34 -3.94 -0.38
N ALA A 47 23.38 -3.15 -0.67
CA ALA A 47 23.97 -3.04 -2.01
C ALA A 47 24.51 -4.37 -2.54
N SER A 48 24.88 -5.30 -1.66
CA SER A 48 25.37 -6.64 -2.02
C SER A 48 24.27 -7.67 -2.28
N CYS A 49 23.00 -7.35 -1.99
CA CYS A 49 21.88 -8.23 -2.27
C CYS A 49 21.73 -8.45 -3.78
N LYS A 50 21.43 -9.68 -4.16
CA LYS A 50 21.35 -10.10 -5.57
C LYS A 50 19.95 -9.93 -6.14
N HIS A 51 18.95 -10.21 -5.34
CA HIS A 51 17.54 -10.35 -5.73
C HIS A 51 16.71 -9.20 -5.21
N VAL A 52 16.79 -8.91 -3.90
CA VAL A 52 16.09 -7.79 -3.25
C VAL A 52 16.87 -6.50 -3.52
N ARG A 53 16.20 -5.46 -3.96
CA ARG A 53 16.83 -4.17 -4.29
C ARG A 53 16.09 -3.00 -3.65
N ILE A 54 16.86 -2.06 -3.14
CA ILE A 54 16.31 -0.77 -2.74
C ILE A 54 16.29 0.16 -3.96
N CYS A 55 15.11 0.62 -4.33
CA CYS A 55 14.97 1.54 -5.46
C CYS A 55 15.41 2.94 -5.06
N PRO A 56 16.10 3.66 -5.95
CA PRO A 56 16.38 5.08 -5.78
C PRO A 56 15.08 5.85 -5.61
N TYR A 57 15.01 6.73 -4.64
CA TYR A 57 13.85 7.57 -4.40
C TYR A 57 14.27 8.95 -3.91
N THR A 58 13.50 9.97 -4.23
CA THR A 58 13.78 11.37 -3.85
C THR A 58 13.36 11.71 -2.42
N GLU A 59 12.40 10.93 -1.86
CA GLU A 59 11.92 11.10 -0.50
C GLU A 59 12.66 10.16 0.46
N PRO A 60 13.55 10.67 1.31
CA PRO A 60 14.43 9.84 2.14
C PRO A 60 13.71 8.97 3.18
N SER A 61 12.52 9.39 3.60
CA SER A 61 11.72 8.65 4.59
C SER A 61 11.08 7.40 4.03
N LYS A 62 11.04 7.24 2.69
CA LYS A 62 10.38 6.12 2.01
C LYS A 62 11.40 5.15 1.43
N ILE A 63 11.25 3.88 1.76
CA ILE A 63 12.11 2.80 1.27
C ILE A 63 11.29 1.88 0.38
N ILE A 64 11.51 1.95 -0.93
CA ILE A 64 10.91 1.03 -1.89
C ILE A 64 11.80 -0.20 -2.00
N ILE A 65 11.29 -1.33 -1.52
CA ILE A 65 11.96 -2.63 -1.51
C ILE A 65 11.42 -3.44 -2.68
N SER A 66 12.19 -3.50 -3.77
CA SER A 66 11.78 -4.20 -4.99
C SER A 66 12.15 -5.67 -4.95
N VAL A 67 11.20 -6.50 -5.35
CA VAL A 67 11.34 -7.95 -5.59
C VAL A 67 11.00 -8.32 -7.03
N LYS A 68 11.08 -7.36 -7.96
CA LYS A 68 10.61 -7.49 -9.35
C LYS A 68 11.20 -8.69 -10.10
N ASN A 69 12.42 -9.11 -9.76
CA ASN A 69 13.12 -10.20 -10.45
C ASN A 69 13.37 -11.36 -9.48
N THR A 70 12.41 -11.65 -8.63
CA THR A 70 12.48 -12.75 -7.66
C THR A 70 11.24 -13.64 -7.79
N ASN A 71 11.26 -14.78 -7.12
CA ASN A 71 10.12 -15.66 -6.94
C ASN A 71 9.06 -15.13 -5.95
N PHE A 72 9.28 -13.96 -5.35
CA PHE A 72 8.33 -13.31 -4.43
C PHE A 72 7.54 -12.20 -5.13
N THR A 73 6.27 -12.05 -4.74
CA THR A 73 5.53 -10.81 -4.96
C THR A 73 5.80 -9.82 -3.84
N GLY A 74 5.54 -8.52 -4.07
CA GLY A 74 5.63 -7.52 -3.00
C GLY A 74 4.70 -7.82 -1.83
N LYS A 75 3.52 -8.40 -2.10
CA LYS A 75 2.60 -8.87 -1.05
C LYS A 75 3.20 -9.98 -0.20
N GLN A 76 3.84 -10.98 -0.82
CA GLN A 76 4.51 -12.06 -0.09
C GLN A 76 5.68 -11.54 0.74
N LEU A 77 6.47 -10.59 0.20
CA LEU A 77 7.51 -9.89 0.97
C LEU A 77 6.92 -9.18 2.19
N TYR A 78 5.82 -8.44 2.00
CA TYR A 78 5.13 -7.72 3.06
C TYR A 78 4.65 -8.65 4.18
N ASP A 79 3.97 -9.74 3.82
CA ASP A 79 3.47 -10.72 4.77
C ASP A 79 4.61 -11.43 5.51
N LEU A 80 5.65 -11.82 4.80
CA LEU A 80 6.82 -12.48 5.39
C LEU A 80 7.54 -11.58 6.40
N LEU A 81 7.73 -10.29 6.07
CA LEU A 81 8.32 -9.33 7.00
C LEU A 81 7.47 -9.14 8.24
N ARG A 82 6.14 -9.08 8.10
CA ARG A 82 5.22 -8.94 9.22
C ARG A 82 5.18 -10.19 10.11
N GLU A 83 5.04 -11.38 9.51
CA GLU A 83 4.76 -12.62 10.25
C GLU A 83 6.00 -13.27 10.83
N LYS A 84 7.08 -13.38 10.03
CA LYS A 84 8.34 -14.02 10.45
C LYS A 84 9.26 -13.06 11.21
N TYR A 85 9.37 -11.80 10.74
CA TYR A 85 10.35 -10.85 11.27
C TYR A 85 9.75 -9.79 12.19
N HIS A 86 8.41 -9.74 12.31
CA HIS A 86 7.67 -8.74 13.10
C HIS A 86 8.04 -7.29 12.72
N LEU A 87 8.11 -7.07 11.41
CA LEU A 87 8.37 -5.77 10.79
C LEU A 87 7.15 -5.37 9.95
N GLN A 88 6.43 -4.35 10.42
CA GLN A 88 5.27 -3.81 9.70
C GLN A 88 5.74 -2.79 8.67
N LEU A 89 5.34 -2.98 7.42
CA LEU A 89 5.54 -2.03 6.34
C LEU A 89 4.27 -1.21 6.09
N GLU A 90 4.39 -0.16 5.28
CA GLU A 90 3.28 0.72 4.93
C GLU A 90 2.32 0.07 3.94
N MET A 91 2.86 -0.46 2.86
CA MET A 91 2.06 -1.06 1.80
C MET A 91 2.86 -2.04 0.93
N ALA A 92 2.14 -2.80 0.11
CA ALA A 92 2.73 -3.64 -0.92
C ALA A 92 2.01 -3.48 -2.27
N CYS A 93 2.79 -3.58 -3.35
CA CYS A 93 2.31 -3.75 -4.71
C CYS A 93 2.77 -5.10 -5.25
N GLU A 94 2.53 -5.37 -6.53
CA GLU A 94 2.89 -6.66 -7.13
C GLU A 94 4.40 -6.94 -7.06
N THR A 95 5.23 -5.91 -7.30
CA THR A 95 6.68 -6.07 -7.47
C THR A 95 7.53 -5.41 -6.39
N TYR A 96 6.90 -4.76 -5.41
CA TYR A 96 7.63 -4.09 -4.33
C TYR A 96 6.78 -3.95 -3.06
N ALA A 97 7.44 -3.72 -1.95
CA ALA A 97 6.83 -3.24 -0.71
C ALA A 97 7.45 -1.90 -0.31
N LEU A 98 6.68 -1.08 0.39
CA LEU A 98 7.07 0.25 0.86
C LEU A 98 7.21 0.24 2.38
N ALA A 99 8.40 0.59 2.87
CA ALA A 99 8.62 0.93 4.26
C ALA A 99 8.72 2.45 4.42
N MET A 100 8.25 2.96 5.55
CA MET A 100 8.39 4.36 5.94
C MET A 100 9.26 4.48 7.16
N LEU A 101 10.19 5.42 7.12
CA LEU A 101 11.01 5.82 8.24
C LEU A 101 10.52 7.14 8.82
N SER A 102 10.67 7.30 10.10
CA SER A 102 10.41 8.51 10.83
C SER A 102 11.63 8.96 11.64
N MET A 103 11.61 10.17 12.12
CA MET A 103 12.67 10.68 13.01
C MET A 103 12.71 9.97 14.38
N MET A 104 11.72 9.10 14.65
CA MET A 104 11.63 8.30 15.88
C MET A 104 12.18 6.88 15.70
N ASP A 105 12.53 6.48 14.47
CA ASP A 105 13.10 5.17 14.22
C ASP A 105 14.46 4.99 14.88
N THR A 106 14.75 3.74 15.23
CA THR A 106 15.95 3.38 15.95
C THR A 106 16.95 2.65 15.07
N GLN A 107 18.23 2.74 15.39
CA GLN A 107 19.29 1.98 14.73
C GLN A 107 19.01 0.46 14.80
N GLU A 108 18.38 0.00 15.88
CA GLU A 108 17.99 -1.39 16.04
C GLU A 108 16.91 -1.81 15.04
N GLY A 109 15.89 -0.98 14.84
CA GLY A 109 14.85 -1.21 13.83
C GLY A 109 15.46 -1.37 12.43
N ILE A 110 16.38 -0.48 12.06
CA ILE A 110 17.10 -0.55 10.77
C ILE A 110 17.94 -1.83 10.67
N ARG A 111 18.69 -2.21 11.71
CA ARG A 111 19.47 -3.45 11.70
C ARG A 111 18.60 -4.69 11.53
N ARG A 112 17.42 -4.72 12.17
CA ARG A 112 16.44 -5.81 12.02
C ARG A 112 15.92 -5.89 10.59
N LEU A 113 15.58 -4.75 9.98
CA LEU A 113 15.13 -4.70 8.59
C LEU A 113 16.22 -5.19 7.63
N VAL A 114 17.44 -4.72 7.80
CA VAL A 114 18.59 -5.15 6.96
C VAL A 114 18.82 -6.66 7.11
N ALA A 115 18.81 -7.18 8.32
CA ALA A 115 19.01 -8.60 8.55
C ALA A 115 17.91 -9.45 7.89
N ALA A 116 16.65 -9.05 8.06
CA ALA A 116 15.51 -9.72 7.44
C ALA A 116 15.60 -9.72 5.91
N LEU A 117 15.96 -8.59 5.30
CA LEU A 117 16.08 -8.48 3.85
C LEU A 117 17.25 -9.29 3.29
N LYS A 118 18.37 -9.39 4.00
CA LYS A 118 19.48 -10.27 3.63
C LYS A 118 19.13 -11.75 3.71
N ASP A 119 18.37 -12.14 4.74
CA ASP A 119 17.88 -13.50 4.90
C ASP A 119 16.93 -13.87 3.74
N ILE A 120 15.96 -12.99 3.45
CA ILE A 120 15.03 -13.15 2.31
C ILE A 120 15.79 -13.19 0.97
N ASP A 121 16.80 -12.32 0.77
CA ASP A 121 17.61 -12.31 -0.45
C ASP A 121 18.32 -13.66 -0.67
N SER A 122 18.80 -14.28 0.42
CA SER A 122 19.47 -15.57 0.36
C SER A 122 18.55 -16.73 0.00
N GLU A 123 17.27 -16.64 0.34
CA GLU A 123 16.23 -17.63 0.02
C GLU A 123 15.58 -17.35 -1.35
N SER A 124 15.83 -16.17 -1.95
CA SER A 124 15.24 -15.73 -3.22
C SER A 124 15.91 -16.41 -4.42
N THR A 125 15.11 -16.67 -5.46
CA THR A 125 15.61 -17.15 -6.75
C THR A 125 15.34 -16.10 -7.85
N SER A 126 16.02 -16.25 -8.99
CA SER A 126 15.80 -15.41 -10.17
C SER A 126 14.56 -15.82 -10.98
N GLU A 127 13.77 -16.76 -10.48
CA GLU A 127 12.48 -17.09 -11.08
C GLU A 127 11.54 -15.90 -10.91
N LYS A 128 10.87 -15.54 -12.00
CA LYS A 128 9.96 -14.40 -11.98
C LYS A 128 8.65 -14.77 -11.27
N ALA A 129 8.27 -14.01 -10.28
CA ALA A 129 6.93 -14.10 -9.68
C ALA A 129 5.84 -13.91 -10.75
N PRO A 130 4.61 -14.40 -10.54
CA PRO A 130 3.52 -14.21 -11.49
C PRO A 130 3.36 -12.75 -11.90
N ASP A 131 3.29 -12.51 -13.22
CA ASP A 131 2.89 -11.20 -13.74
C ASP A 131 1.39 -11.04 -13.54
N PHE A 132 1.00 -9.95 -12.92
CA PHE A 132 -0.42 -9.60 -12.78
C PHE A 132 -0.91 -8.80 -13.97
N THR A 133 -2.16 -9.04 -14.36
CA THR A 133 -2.84 -8.17 -15.32
C THR A 133 -2.84 -6.74 -14.76
N SER A 134 -2.17 -5.81 -15.46
CA SER A 134 -2.13 -4.41 -15.04
C SER A 134 -3.53 -3.83 -15.06
N VAL A 135 -4.00 -3.35 -13.89
CA VAL A 135 -5.25 -2.57 -13.81
C VAL A 135 -4.97 -1.10 -14.08
N SER A 136 -3.70 -0.66 -13.94
CA SER A 136 -3.33 0.75 -14.05
C SER A 136 -2.94 1.19 -15.46
N GLU A 137 -2.40 0.30 -16.28
CA GLU A 137 -2.02 0.64 -17.66
C GLU A 137 -3.23 0.54 -18.61
N GLY A 138 -3.79 1.70 -18.95
CA GLY A 138 -4.93 1.79 -19.85
C GLY A 138 -6.30 1.58 -19.20
N TRP A 139 -6.37 1.33 -17.89
CA TRP A 139 -7.63 1.27 -17.18
C TRP A 139 -8.21 2.69 -17.02
N ASN A 140 -9.26 2.98 -17.74
CA ASN A 140 -10.01 4.23 -17.66
C ASN A 140 -11.51 3.90 -17.80
N PRO A 141 -12.16 3.46 -16.72
CA PRO A 141 -13.54 3.02 -16.77
C PRO A 141 -14.47 4.15 -17.21
N ALA A 142 -15.41 3.83 -18.08
CA ALA A 142 -16.38 4.82 -18.53
C ALA A 142 -17.28 5.26 -17.37
N ARG A 143 -17.22 6.54 -17.02
CA ARG A 143 -18.13 7.14 -16.05
C ARG A 143 -19.52 7.25 -16.65
N LYS A 144 -20.51 6.66 -15.99
CA LYS A 144 -21.92 6.68 -16.37
C LYS A 144 -22.72 7.71 -15.61
N LEU A 145 -22.36 7.89 -14.32
CA LEU A 145 -23.01 8.83 -13.41
C LEU A 145 -21.96 9.59 -12.60
N PRO A 146 -22.25 10.82 -12.16
CA PRO A 146 -21.48 11.47 -11.12
C PRO A 146 -21.45 10.60 -9.85
N LEU A 147 -20.32 10.61 -9.14
CA LEU A 147 -20.10 9.78 -7.94
C LEU A 147 -21.23 9.94 -6.92
N TYR A 148 -21.64 11.18 -6.62
CA TYR A 148 -22.66 11.46 -5.62
C TYR A 148 -24.04 10.93 -6.03
N GLU A 149 -24.37 10.98 -7.33
CA GLU A 149 -25.64 10.44 -7.86
C GLU A 149 -25.66 8.92 -7.77
N ALA A 150 -24.57 8.26 -8.12
CA ALA A 150 -24.43 6.82 -8.01
C ALA A 150 -24.52 6.35 -6.55
N TYR A 151 -23.85 7.07 -5.65
CA TYR A 151 -23.80 6.71 -4.22
C TYR A 151 -25.15 6.85 -3.51
N MET A 152 -26.03 7.72 -4.01
CA MET A 152 -27.37 7.97 -3.44
C MET A 152 -28.48 7.10 -4.02
N GLN A 153 -28.18 6.27 -5.03
CA GLN A 153 -29.16 5.38 -5.63
C GLN A 153 -29.29 4.06 -4.86
N GLU A 154 -30.43 3.41 -5.03
CA GLU A 154 -30.60 2.04 -4.56
C GLU A 154 -29.66 1.10 -5.31
N SER A 155 -29.03 0.20 -4.59
CA SER A 155 -28.05 -0.72 -5.12
C SER A 155 -28.36 -2.15 -4.71
N CYS A 156 -27.77 -3.10 -5.43
CA CYS A 156 -27.88 -4.51 -5.09
C CYS A 156 -26.52 -5.22 -5.25
N GLU A 157 -26.32 -6.26 -4.45
CA GLU A 157 -25.14 -7.13 -4.58
C GLU A 157 -25.35 -8.16 -5.68
N VAL A 158 -24.35 -8.31 -6.54
CA VAL A 158 -24.30 -9.36 -7.58
C VAL A 158 -22.94 -10.03 -7.54
N LEU A 159 -22.84 -11.24 -8.05
CA LEU A 159 -21.54 -11.88 -8.21
C LEU A 159 -20.66 -11.04 -9.15
N LEU A 160 -19.39 -10.92 -8.84
CA LEU A 160 -18.43 -10.09 -9.59
C LEU A 160 -18.45 -10.41 -11.11
N ARG A 161 -18.59 -11.68 -11.48
CA ARG A 161 -18.71 -12.11 -12.89
C ARG A 161 -19.99 -11.61 -13.58
N ASP A 162 -21.06 -11.42 -12.81
CA ASP A 162 -22.37 -10.98 -13.32
C ASP A 162 -22.53 -9.45 -13.29
N ALA A 163 -21.49 -8.77 -12.76
CA ALA A 163 -21.42 -7.30 -12.69
C ALA A 163 -20.94 -6.65 -13.99
N ILE A 164 -20.40 -7.42 -14.93
CA ILE A 164 -19.85 -6.89 -16.19
C ILE A 164 -20.93 -6.11 -16.94
N GLY A 165 -20.60 -4.88 -17.31
CA GLY A 165 -21.50 -3.97 -18.03
C GLY A 165 -22.39 -3.13 -17.12
N ARG A 166 -22.51 -3.47 -15.83
CA ARG A 166 -23.27 -2.71 -14.82
C ARG A 166 -22.43 -1.52 -14.30
N THR A 167 -23.10 -0.63 -13.57
CA THR A 167 -22.49 0.55 -12.96
C THR A 167 -22.19 0.25 -11.49
N ALA A 168 -20.99 0.55 -11.05
CA ALA A 168 -20.60 0.38 -9.64
C ALA A 168 -21.39 1.32 -8.73
N ALA A 169 -21.82 0.81 -7.58
CA ALA A 169 -22.47 1.57 -6.53
C ALA A 169 -21.54 1.87 -5.34
N GLU A 170 -20.42 1.16 -5.24
CA GLU A 170 -19.44 1.29 -4.17
C GLU A 170 -18.02 1.40 -4.71
N PHE A 171 -17.11 1.84 -3.83
CA PHE A 171 -15.68 1.83 -4.11
C PHE A 171 -15.13 0.41 -4.07
N VAL A 172 -14.27 0.07 -5.02
CA VAL A 172 -13.47 -1.15 -4.98
C VAL A 172 -12.00 -0.76 -4.89
N ASN A 173 -11.34 -1.13 -3.79
CA ASN A 173 -9.97 -0.74 -3.48
C ASN A 173 -9.10 -1.97 -3.23
N LEU A 174 -7.84 -1.91 -3.67
CA LEU A 174 -6.82 -2.80 -3.14
C LEU A 174 -6.29 -2.23 -1.81
N TYR A 175 -6.23 -3.06 -0.79
CA TYR A 175 -5.74 -2.63 0.51
C TYR A 175 -4.61 -3.54 1.02
N PRO A 176 -3.54 -2.98 1.60
CA PRO A 176 -3.14 -1.57 1.55
C PRO A 176 -2.65 -1.13 0.16
N PRO A 177 -2.69 0.16 -0.23
CA PRO A 177 -2.98 1.35 0.57
C PRO A 177 -4.43 1.85 0.51
N GLY A 178 -5.33 1.19 -0.22
CA GLY A 178 -6.71 1.62 -0.34
C GLY A 178 -6.96 2.59 -1.51
N ILE A 179 -6.13 2.52 -2.55
CA ILE A 179 -6.34 3.29 -3.79
C ILE A 179 -7.54 2.71 -4.53
N PRO A 180 -8.56 3.53 -4.87
CA PRO A 180 -9.70 3.07 -5.63
C PRO A 180 -9.29 2.58 -7.03
N LEU A 181 -9.71 1.37 -7.35
CA LEU A 181 -9.63 0.81 -8.70
C LEU A 181 -10.93 1.03 -9.47
N LEU A 182 -12.02 1.19 -8.73
CA LEU A 182 -13.34 1.47 -9.27
C LEU A 182 -14.06 2.39 -8.28
N VAL A 183 -14.74 3.41 -8.79
CA VAL A 183 -15.52 4.34 -7.98
C VAL A 183 -17.00 4.27 -8.34
N PRO A 184 -17.92 4.65 -7.45
CA PRO A 184 -19.35 4.69 -7.76
C PRO A 184 -19.62 5.53 -9.01
N GLY A 185 -20.48 5.03 -9.89
CA GLY A 185 -20.82 5.65 -11.16
C GLY A 185 -19.97 5.21 -12.36
N GLU A 186 -18.94 4.42 -12.15
CA GLU A 186 -18.11 3.85 -13.22
C GLU A 186 -18.67 2.50 -13.69
N ARG A 187 -18.48 2.23 -14.98
CA ARG A 187 -18.87 0.95 -15.57
C ARG A 187 -17.88 -0.14 -15.23
N ILE A 188 -18.39 -1.28 -14.78
CA ILE A 188 -17.61 -2.49 -14.54
C ILE A 188 -17.36 -3.18 -15.88
N GLU A 189 -16.10 -3.40 -16.21
CA GLU A 189 -15.68 -4.04 -17.46
C GLU A 189 -14.96 -5.38 -17.20
N GLU A 190 -14.96 -6.25 -18.21
CA GLU A 190 -14.34 -7.58 -18.08
C GLU A 190 -12.86 -7.56 -17.64
N PRO A 191 -11.98 -6.65 -18.16
CA PRO A 191 -10.60 -6.58 -17.71
C PRO A 191 -10.45 -6.31 -16.20
N PHE A 192 -11.32 -5.46 -15.65
CA PHE A 192 -11.36 -5.19 -14.22
C PHE A 192 -11.73 -6.44 -13.43
N VAL A 193 -12.80 -7.14 -13.82
CA VAL A 193 -13.26 -8.35 -13.14
C VAL A 193 -12.17 -9.41 -13.11
N ARG A 194 -11.50 -9.63 -14.24
CA ARG A 194 -10.39 -10.57 -14.36
C ARG A 194 -9.23 -10.20 -13.43
N ALA A 195 -8.82 -8.93 -13.46
CA ALA A 195 -7.72 -8.45 -12.64
C ALA A 195 -8.00 -8.53 -11.13
N ILE A 196 -9.24 -8.31 -10.71
CA ILE A 196 -9.65 -8.45 -9.30
C ILE A 196 -9.67 -9.92 -8.88
N GLN A 197 -10.22 -10.82 -9.71
CA GLN A 197 -10.24 -12.26 -9.42
C GLN A 197 -8.81 -12.83 -9.28
N GLU A 198 -7.90 -12.42 -10.17
CA GLU A 198 -6.51 -12.80 -10.11
C GLU A 198 -5.85 -12.38 -8.78
N ARG A 199 -6.08 -11.14 -8.34
CA ARG A 199 -5.53 -10.62 -7.07
C ARG A 199 -6.10 -11.32 -5.85
N ILE A 200 -7.40 -11.58 -5.82
CA ILE A 200 -8.04 -12.36 -4.76
C ILE A 200 -7.42 -13.78 -4.71
N GLY A 201 -7.22 -14.42 -5.87
CA GLY A 201 -6.56 -15.72 -5.97
C GLY A 201 -5.12 -15.73 -5.44
N HIS A 202 -4.43 -14.61 -5.46
CA HIS A 202 -3.08 -14.42 -4.89
C HIS A 202 -3.07 -13.84 -3.47
N GLY A 203 -4.22 -13.82 -2.78
CA GLY A 203 -4.32 -13.41 -1.37
C GLY A 203 -4.33 -11.90 -1.12
N TYR A 204 -4.55 -11.07 -2.14
CA TYR A 204 -4.74 -9.64 -1.94
C TYR A 204 -6.10 -9.36 -1.30
N THR A 205 -6.13 -8.42 -0.37
CA THR A 205 -7.38 -7.92 0.21
C THR A 205 -7.99 -6.89 -0.73
N VAL A 206 -9.22 -7.15 -1.17
CA VAL A 206 -9.99 -6.23 -2.02
C VAL A 206 -11.19 -5.76 -1.23
N GLN A 207 -11.20 -4.49 -0.85
CA GLN A 207 -12.35 -3.85 -0.21
C GLN A 207 -13.41 -3.54 -1.26
N GLY A 208 -14.69 -3.63 -0.90
CA GLY A 208 -15.82 -3.49 -1.83
C GLY A 208 -16.18 -4.78 -2.57
N ILE A 209 -15.47 -5.89 -2.29
CA ILE A 209 -15.83 -7.23 -2.73
C ILE A 209 -16.02 -8.10 -1.50
N ASN A 210 -17.26 -8.58 -1.29
CA ASN A 210 -17.63 -9.45 -0.17
C ASN A 210 -18.11 -10.79 -0.70
N GLU A 211 -17.47 -11.89 -0.31
CA GLU A 211 -17.82 -13.25 -0.76
C GLU A 211 -17.97 -13.37 -2.29
N GLY A 212 -17.11 -12.67 -3.04
CA GLY A 212 -17.13 -12.64 -4.50
C GLY A 212 -18.25 -11.81 -5.12
N LYS A 213 -18.94 -10.98 -4.33
CA LYS A 213 -19.99 -10.05 -4.77
C LYS A 213 -19.51 -8.60 -4.73
N VAL A 214 -20.09 -7.78 -5.58
CA VAL A 214 -19.90 -6.33 -5.67
C VAL A 214 -21.23 -5.62 -5.73
N CYS A 215 -21.28 -4.41 -5.17
CA CYS A 215 -22.46 -3.57 -5.18
C CYS A 215 -22.61 -2.82 -6.50
N VAL A 216 -23.79 -2.91 -7.12
CA VAL A 216 -24.08 -2.30 -8.42
C VAL A 216 -25.45 -1.63 -8.44
N LEU A 217 -25.61 -0.66 -9.35
CA LEU A 217 -26.88 0.01 -9.66
C LEU A 217 -27.73 -0.83 -10.58
#